data_5c5b212727a316f9037a79de479523e4
#
_entry.id   5c5b212727a316f9037a79de479523e4
#
_cell.length_a   1.000
_cell.length_b   1.000
_cell.length_c   1.000
_cell.angle_alpha   90.00
_cell.angle_beta   90.00
_cell.angle_gamma   90.00
#
_symmetry.space_group_name_H-M   'P 1'
#
loop_
_entity.id
_entity.type
_entity.pdbx_description
1 polymer ?
#
loop_
_entity_poly.entity_id
_entity_poly.type
_entity_poly.pdbx_seq_one_letter_code
_entity_poly.pdbx_strand_id
1 'polypeptide(L)'
;MAKPWKNPLRLYLTGRLTAELGDRRFDERRVPGRQGRRALAYLALERARPVPIDELAEAVWSTASPSGAWETALSAIVSKLRASLRGLDPLCTVTTAAGCYQLSLPHDAWVDVEAARDALDQAEGHVRAGHTKTAWGPANVAASIAARPFLAGVDAEWIARERATLRDVRVRALECLAAVALANGEHPLAAQLSREVVELEPFRETGWQRLMHALAGGGNRAEALRAYAQCEKLLADELGVTPAPETEAIAKRLRAATGGGVRRI
;
A
#
# COMPACT_ATOMS: atom_id res chain seq x y z
N MET A 1 -16.37 -34.65 -11.00
CA MET A 1 -16.57 -34.19 -9.62
C MET A 1 -15.85 -32.89 -9.44
N ALA A 2 -16.58 -31.77 -9.33
CA ALA A 2 -15.97 -30.47 -9.08
C ALA A 2 -15.29 -30.50 -7.69
N LYS A 3 -14.01 -30.10 -7.63
CA LYS A 3 -13.31 -29.94 -6.35
C LYS A 3 -14.09 -28.92 -5.53
N PRO A 4 -14.43 -29.20 -4.25
CA PRO A 4 -15.03 -28.20 -3.40
C PRO A 4 -14.07 -27.01 -3.37
N TRP A 5 -14.57 -25.81 -3.60
CA TRP A 5 -13.82 -24.56 -3.50
C TRP A 5 -13.25 -24.47 -2.07
N LYS A 6 -12.01 -24.91 -1.90
CA LYS A 6 -11.29 -24.64 -0.66
C LYS A 6 -11.04 -23.14 -0.68
N ASN A 7 -11.78 -22.40 0.15
CA ASN A 7 -11.47 -21.01 0.39
C ASN A 7 -10.04 -20.95 0.95
N PRO A 8 -9.08 -20.28 0.28
CA PRO A 8 -7.73 -20.15 0.80
C PRO A 8 -7.77 -19.43 2.14
N LEU A 9 -6.80 -19.72 3.00
CA LEU A 9 -6.58 -18.90 4.19
C LEU A 9 -6.31 -17.46 3.76
N ARG A 10 -7.01 -16.50 4.35
CA ARG A 10 -6.79 -15.07 4.14
C ARG A 10 -6.31 -14.43 5.43
N LEU A 11 -5.13 -13.81 5.39
CA LEU A 11 -4.56 -13.06 6.49
C LEU A 11 -4.56 -11.56 6.13
N TYR A 12 -5.24 -10.78 6.96
CA TYR A 12 -5.34 -9.32 6.82
C TYR A 12 -4.48 -8.67 7.89
N LEU A 13 -3.47 -7.94 7.47
CA LEU A 13 -2.57 -7.14 8.32
C LEU A 13 -2.96 -5.65 8.30
N THR A 14 -3.67 -5.22 7.25
CA THR A 14 -4.22 -3.87 7.12
C THR A 14 -5.66 -3.81 7.63
N GLY A 15 -6.05 -2.68 8.21
CA GLY A 15 -7.33 -2.56 8.92
C GLY A 15 -7.30 -3.27 10.26
N ARG A 16 -8.21 -4.22 10.47
CA ARG A 16 -8.19 -5.10 11.64
C ARG A 16 -7.37 -6.35 11.34
N LEU A 17 -6.45 -6.67 12.24
CA LEU A 17 -5.70 -7.92 12.15
C LEU A 17 -6.67 -9.11 12.25
N THR A 18 -6.84 -9.83 11.15
CA THR A 18 -7.86 -10.88 11.01
C THR A 18 -7.31 -11.98 10.11
N ALA A 19 -7.65 -13.24 10.43
CA ALA A 19 -7.45 -14.36 9.51
C ALA A 19 -8.78 -15.10 9.31
N GLU A 20 -9.03 -15.55 8.08
CA GLU A 20 -10.27 -16.21 7.66
C GLU A 20 -9.96 -17.47 6.87
N LEU A 21 -10.71 -18.54 7.16
CA LEU A 21 -10.68 -19.80 6.42
C LEU A 21 -12.11 -20.36 6.32
N GLY A 22 -12.75 -20.19 5.17
CA GLY A 22 -14.17 -20.50 5.02
C GLY A 22 -15.00 -19.68 6.02
N ASP A 23 -15.80 -20.40 6.83
CA ASP A 23 -16.64 -19.77 7.87
C ASP A 23 -15.89 -19.53 9.20
N ARG A 24 -14.65 -19.98 9.30
CA ARG A 24 -13.82 -19.77 10.49
C ARG A 24 -13.13 -18.41 10.41
N ARG A 25 -13.23 -17.67 11.51
CA ARG A 25 -12.59 -16.36 11.63
C ARG A 25 -11.78 -16.28 12.92
N PHE A 26 -10.58 -15.78 12.78
CA PHE A 26 -9.69 -15.38 13.86
C PHE A 26 -9.54 -13.87 13.82
N ASP A 27 -9.82 -13.19 14.91
CA ASP A 27 -9.71 -11.74 15.03
C ASP A 27 -8.63 -11.33 16.06
N GLU A 28 -8.32 -10.04 16.08
CA GLU A 28 -7.28 -9.48 16.96
C GLU A 28 -7.50 -9.74 18.46
N ARG A 29 -8.72 -10.10 18.91
CA ARG A 29 -9.01 -10.42 20.31
C ARG A 29 -8.37 -11.72 20.76
N ARG A 30 -8.10 -12.62 19.80
CA ARG A 30 -7.41 -13.87 20.03
C ARG A 30 -5.88 -13.74 19.98
N VAL A 31 -5.37 -12.60 19.54
CA VAL A 31 -3.94 -12.28 19.52
C VAL A 31 -3.52 -11.75 20.90
N PRO A 32 -2.42 -12.23 21.49
CA PRO A 32 -2.01 -11.83 22.83
C PRO A 32 -1.53 -10.37 22.88
N GLY A 33 -2.47 -9.44 23.00
CA GLY A 33 -2.22 -8.01 23.23
C GLY A 33 -1.44 -7.32 22.08
N ARG A 34 -0.80 -6.18 22.42
CA ARG A 34 -0.02 -5.38 21.46
C ARG A 34 1.21 -6.13 20.97
N GLN A 35 1.93 -6.79 21.87
CA GLN A 35 3.13 -7.56 21.51
C GLN A 35 2.81 -8.74 20.60
N GLY A 36 1.71 -9.46 20.85
CA GLY A 36 1.29 -10.56 19.97
C GLY A 36 0.90 -10.07 18.57
N ARG A 37 0.27 -8.89 18.46
CA ARG A 37 -0.03 -8.28 17.16
C ARG A 37 1.25 -7.93 16.40
N ARG A 38 2.26 -7.35 17.09
CA ARG A 38 3.58 -7.08 16.50
C ARG A 38 4.25 -8.37 16.03
N ALA A 39 4.30 -9.39 16.90
CA ALA A 39 4.92 -10.67 16.58
C ALA A 39 4.27 -11.35 15.38
N LEU A 40 2.94 -11.44 15.35
CA LEU A 40 2.22 -12.07 14.24
C LEU A 40 2.43 -11.31 12.94
N ALA A 41 2.30 -9.98 12.95
CA ALA A 41 2.47 -9.17 11.74
C ALA A 41 3.91 -9.22 11.23
N TYR A 42 4.91 -9.13 12.11
CA TYR A 42 6.31 -9.24 11.71
C TYR A 42 6.63 -10.60 11.09
N LEU A 43 6.21 -11.68 11.75
CA LEU A 43 6.39 -13.04 11.24
C LEU A 43 5.61 -13.29 9.93
N ALA A 44 4.50 -12.60 9.71
CA ALA A 44 3.76 -12.69 8.46
C ALA A 44 4.44 -11.95 7.31
N LEU A 45 5.03 -10.79 7.56
CA LEU A 45 5.83 -10.04 6.57
C LEU A 45 7.10 -10.82 6.18
N GLU A 46 7.74 -11.46 7.18
CA GLU A 46 9.01 -12.18 7.02
C GLU A 46 8.82 -13.70 6.81
N ARG A 47 7.60 -14.16 6.49
CA ARG A 47 7.29 -15.60 6.45
C ARG A 47 8.12 -16.41 5.45
N ALA A 48 8.73 -15.75 4.47
CA ALA A 48 9.59 -16.39 3.49
C ALA A 48 10.94 -16.88 4.07
N ARG A 49 11.32 -16.39 5.27
CA ARG A 49 12.57 -16.73 5.92
C ARG A 49 12.39 -17.06 7.41
N PRO A 50 13.32 -17.82 8.01
CA PRO A 50 13.43 -17.89 9.46
C PRO A 50 13.81 -16.51 10.05
N VAL A 51 13.17 -16.13 11.15
CA VAL A 51 13.42 -14.89 11.90
C VAL A 51 14.17 -15.25 13.20
N PRO A 52 15.39 -14.74 13.42
CA PRO A 52 16.12 -14.94 14.67
C PRO A 52 15.32 -14.47 15.89
N ILE A 53 15.51 -15.16 17.02
CA ILE A 53 14.77 -14.85 18.26
C ILE A 53 15.00 -13.40 18.69
N ASP A 54 16.25 -12.91 18.62
CA ASP A 54 16.62 -11.54 18.98
C ASP A 54 15.96 -10.51 18.07
N GLU A 55 15.91 -10.77 16.74
CA GLU A 55 15.25 -9.93 15.77
C GLU A 55 13.74 -9.83 16.04
N LEU A 56 13.09 -10.96 16.34
CA LEU A 56 11.67 -10.95 16.69
C LEU A 56 11.44 -10.21 18.01
N ALA A 57 12.33 -10.35 18.99
CA ALA A 57 12.26 -9.63 20.25
C ALA A 57 12.35 -8.12 20.03
N GLU A 58 13.29 -7.65 19.22
CA GLU A 58 13.40 -6.24 18.83
C GLU A 58 12.14 -5.74 18.12
N ALA A 59 11.59 -6.50 17.19
CA ALA A 59 10.34 -6.16 16.52
C ALA A 59 9.15 -6.03 17.46
N VAL A 60 9.10 -6.86 18.52
CA VAL A 60 8.02 -6.88 19.52
C VAL A 60 8.13 -5.74 20.53
N TRP A 61 9.33 -5.43 21.04
CA TRP A 61 9.53 -4.45 22.11
C TRP A 61 10.12 -3.12 21.65
N SER A 62 10.60 -3.02 20.42
CA SER A 62 11.26 -1.84 19.83
C SER A 62 12.52 -1.42 20.59
N THR A 63 13.18 -2.36 21.25
CA THR A 63 14.43 -2.18 21.99
C THR A 63 15.36 -3.34 21.68
N ALA A 64 16.63 -3.03 21.45
CA ALA A 64 17.65 -4.03 21.09
C ALA A 64 17.94 -5.04 22.22
N SER A 65 17.54 -4.74 23.44
CA SER A 65 17.67 -5.65 24.60
C SER A 65 16.56 -5.35 25.62
N PRO A 66 15.43 -6.05 25.54
CA PRO A 66 14.44 -5.98 26.61
C PRO A 66 15.09 -6.44 27.92
N SER A 67 14.91 -5.69 29.01
CA SER A 67 15.44 -6.07 30.31
C SER A 67 14.71 -7.29 30.90
N GLY A 68 15.44 -8.23 31.52
CA GLY A 68 14.86 -9.34 32.26
C GLY A 68 14.54 -10.58 31.43
N ALA A 69 13.53 -11.35 31.82
CA ALA A 69 13.15 -12.64 31.21
C ALA A 69 12.38 -12.50 29.89
N TRP A 70 12.86 -11.67 28.95
CA TRP A 70 12.21 -11.41 27.67
C TRP A 70 12.05 -12.67 26.79
N GLU A 71 13.01 -13.59 26.83
CA GLU A 71 12.92 -14.87 26.11
C GLU A 71 11.72 -15.68 26.57
N THR A 72 11.49 -15.74 27.89
CA THR A 72 10.32 -16.41 28.46
C THR A 72 9.03 -15.70 28.03
N ALA A 73 9.01 -14.38 28.05
CA ALA A 73 7.85 -13.59 27.59
C ALA A 73 7.57 -13.80 26.12
N LEU A 74 8.60 -13.79 25.25
CA LEU A 74 8.48 -14.05 23.82
C LEU A 74 7.96 -15.47 23.56
N SER A 75 8.52 -16.47 24.26
CA SER A 75 8.08 -17.87 24.17
C SER A 75 6.59 -18.00 24.54
N ALA A 76 6.14 -17.29 25.58
CA ALA A 76 4.73 -17.27 25.99
C ALA A 76 3.83 -16.62 24.91
N ILE A 77 4.28 -15.52 24.29
CA ILE A 77 3.55 -14.88 23.17
C ILE A 77 3.44 -15.85 22.00
N VAL A 78 4.55 -16.46 21.58
CA VAL A 78 4.58 -17.42 20.47
C VAL A 78 3.70 -18.63 20.77
N SER A 79 3.72 -19.16 21.98
CA SER A 79 2.86 -20.28 22.41
C SER A 79 1.37 -19.95 22.25
N LYS A 80 0.96 -18.75 22.71
CA LYS A 80 -0.42 -18.26 22.54
C LYS A 80 -0.79 -18.05 21.07
N LEU A 81 0.13 -17.53 20.25
CA LEU A 81 -0.09 -17.38 18.80
C LEU A 81 -0.29 -18.75 18.13
N ARG A 82 0.53 -19.74 18.47
CA ARG A 82 0.37 -21.13 17.99
C ARG A 82 -1.01 -21.69 18.31
N ALA A 83 -1.43 -21.55 19.58
CA ALA A 83 -2.74 -22.04 20.00
C ALA A 83 -3.88 -21.37 19.20
N SER A 84 -3.78 -20.08 19.00
CA SER A 84 -4.77 -19.30 18.25
C SER A 84 -4.81 -19.65 16.76
N LEU A 85 -3.66 -19.79 16.12
CA LEU A 85 -3.52 -20.15 14.70
C LEU A 85 -4.01 -21.57 14.41
N ARG A 86 -3.65 -22.55 15.27
CA ARG A 86 -4.15 -23.95 15.15
C ARG A 86 -5.66 -24.05 15.24
N GLY A 87 -6.30 -23.15 15.98
CA GLY A 87 -7.76 -23.06 16.05
C GLY A 87 -8.41 -22.66 14.73
N LEU A 88 -7.65 -22.06 13.82
CA LEU A 88 -8.09 -21.70 12.47
C LEU A 88 -7.80 -22.85 11.48
N ASP A 89 -6.54 -23.30 11.42
CA ASP A 89 -6.09 -24.40 10.56
C ASP A 89 -4.87 -25.10 11.21
N PRO A 90 -4.83 -26.45 11.23
CA PRO A 90 -3.67 -27.20 11.74
C PRO A 90 -2.34 -26.90 11.03
N LEU A 91 -2.37 -26.42 9.76
CA LEU A 91 -1.19 -26.03 8.99
C LEU A 91 -0.70 -24.63 9.35
N CYS A 92 -1.52 -23.82 10.05
CA CYS A 92 -1.13 -22.49 10.52
C CYS A 92 -0.40 -22.63 11.85
N THR A 93 0.89 -22.38 11.86
CA THR A 93 1.69 -22.44 13.09
C THR A 93 2.93 -21.54 13.01
N VAL A 94 3.56 -21.29 14.15
CA VAL A 94 4.90 -20.73 14.21
C VAL A 94 5.85 -21.85 14.54
N THR A 95 6.73 -22.22 13.63
CA THR A 95 7.79 -23.23 13.85
C THR A 95 8.95 -22.62 14.63
N THR A 96 9.75 -23.47 15.27
CA THR A 96 11.00 -23.05 15.93
C THR A 96 12.09 -24.04 15.50
N ALA A 97 13.16 -23.52 14.96
CA ALA A 97 14.35 -24.32 14.60
C ALA A 97 15.59 -23.42 14.66
N ALA A 98 16.69 -23.98 15.17
CA ALA A 98 18.01 -23.31 15.19
C ALA A 98 17.98 -21.86 15.73
N GLY A 99 17.25 -21.60 16.83
CA GLY A 99 17.17 -20.25 17.40
C GLY A 99 16.35 -19.23 16.58
N CYS A 100 15.50 -19.71 15.68
CA CYS A 100 14.65 -18.88 14.84
C CYS A 100 13.18 -19.27 14.96
N TYR A 101 12.30 -18.29 14.71
CA TYR A 101 10.87 -18.49 14.52
C TYR A 101 10.50 -18.28 13.06
N GLN A 102 9.53 -19.05 12.55
CA GLN A 102 8.98 -18.84 11.21
C GLN A 102 7.47 -19.12 11.20
N LEU A 103 6.70 -18.21 10.62
CA LEU A 103 5.27 -18.43 10.39
C LEU A 103 5.07 -19.38 9.20
N SER A 104 4.46 -20.53 9.47
CA SER A 104 4.01 -21.46 8.45
C SER A 104 2.53 -21.25 8.19
N LEU A 105 2.17 -21.06 6.93
CA LEU A 105 0.81 -20.96 6.43
C LEU A 105 0.61 -21.98 5.30
N PRO A 106 -0.64 -22.38 4.96
CA PRO A 106 -0.92 -23.12 3.74
C PRO A 106 -0.29 -22.44 2.52
N HIS A 107 0.13 -23.23 1.55
CA HIS A 107 0.86 -22.73 0.37
C HIS A 107 0.04 -21.76 -0.48
N ASP A 108 -1.30 -21.89 -0.46
CA ASP A 108 -2.28 -21.05 -1.13
C ASP A 108 -2.81 -19.90 -0.24
N ALA A 109 -2.17 -19.69 0.92
CA ALA A 109 -2.56 -18.60 1.83
C ALA A 109 -2.37 -17.23 1.17
N TRP A 110 -3.40 -16.42 1.28
CA TRP A 110 -3.41 -15.04 0.80
C TRP A 110 -3.12 -14.08 1.96
N VAL A 111 -2.12 -13.22 1.79
CA VAL A 111 -1.76 -12.15 2.74
C VAL A 111 -1.97 -10.82 2.05
N ASP A 112 -2.75 -9.94 2.66
CA ASP A 112 -3.21 -8.70 2.01
C ASP A 112 -2.06 -7.78 1.58
N VAL A 113 -1.03 -7.60 2.38
CA VAL A 113 0.13 -6.75 2.02
C VAL A 113 0.94 -7.32 0.85
N GLU A 114 1.08 -8.65 0.76
CA GLU A 114 1.71 -9.32 -0.38
C GLU A 114 0.84 -9.14 -1.64
N ALA A 115 -0.47 -9.40 -1.49
CA ALA A 115 -1.42 -9.24 -2.58
C ALA A 115 -1.49 -7.79 -3.11
N ALA A 116 -1.30 -6.79 -2.24
CA ALA A 116 -1.22 -5.40 -2.67
C ALA A 116 0.02 -5.12 -3.53
N ARG A 117 1.18 -5.68 -3.16
CA ARG A 117 2.43 -5.55 -3.93
C ARG A 117 2.34 -6.27 -5.28
N ASP A 118 1.88 -7.53 -5.26
CA ASP A 118 1.69 -8.32 -6.48
C ASP A 118 0.70 -7.66 -7.45
N ALA A 119 -0.39 -7.12 -6.91
CA ALA A 119 -1.40 -6.42 -7.70
C ALA A 119 -0.84 -5.11 -8.29
N LEU A 120 -0.01 -4.37 -7.55
CA LEU A 120 0.67 -3.19 -8.07
C LEU A 120 1.61 -3.56 -9.23
N ASP A 121 2.45 -4.58 -9.06
CA ASP A 121 3.37 -5.03 -10.10
C ASP A 121 2.64 -5.45 -11.39
N GLN A 122 1.50 -6.14 -11.25
CA GLN A 122 0.63 -6.49 -12.38
C GLN A 122 0.06 -5.23 -13.05
N ALA A 123 -0.46 -4.28 -12.26
CA ALA A 123 -1.04 -3.05 -12.78
C ALA A 123 -0.02 -2.23 -13.57
N GLU A 124 1.18 -2.03 -13.02
CA GLU A 124 2.27 -1.33 -13.69
C GLU A 124 2.75 -2.05 -14.94
N GLY A 125 2.84 -3.40 -14.88
CA GLY A 125 3.13 -4.21 -16.06
C GLY A 125 2.14 -3.99 -17.19
N HIS A 126 0.85 -3.98 -16.89
CA HIS A 126 -0.21 -3.70 -17.86
C HIS A 126 -0.16 -2.26 -18.39
N VAL A 127 0.07 -1.27 -17.55
CA VAL A 127 0.21 0.14 -17.99
C VAL A 127 1.42 0.29 -18.92
N ARG A 128 2.58 -0.27 -18.59
CA ARG A 128 3.78 -0.23 -19.44
C ARG A 128 3.56 -0.92 -20.79
N ALA A 129 2.76 -1.98 -20.82
CA ALA A 129 2.39 -2.69 -22.05
C ALA A 129 1.27 -2.01 -22.87
N GLY A 130 0.73 -0.88 -22.39
CA GLY A 130 -0.40 -0.20 -23.03
C GLY A 130 -1.77 -0.89 -22.84
N HIS A 131 -1.83 -1.92 -22.01
CA HIS A 131 -3.04 -2.69 -21.72
C HIS A 131 -3.86 -2.04 -20.60
N THR A 132 -4.27 -0.80 -20.79
CA THR A 132 -4.90 0.03 -19.77
C THR A 132 -6.15 -0.60 -19.15
N LYS A 133 -7.01 -1.25 -19.95
CA LYS A 133 -8.24 -1.88 -19.44
C LYS A 133 -7.97 -2.99 -18.41
N THR A 134 -6.91 -3.78 -18.59
CA THR A 134 -6.53 -4.86 -17.68
C THR A 134 -5.79 -4.37 -16.44
N ALA A 135 -5.23 -3.16 -16.46
CA ALA A 135 -4.55 -2.55 -15.34
C ALA A 135 -5.51 -2.10 -14.22
N TRP A 136 -6.76 -1.77 -14.54
CA TRP A 136 -7.73 -1.21 -13.60
C TRP A 136 -7.99 -2.11 -12.38
N GLY A 137 -8.28 -3.39 -12.61
CA GLY A 137 -8.60 -4.35 -11.55
C GLY A 137 -7.45 -4.50 -10.54
N PRO A 138 -6.25 -4.88 -10.98
CA PRO A 138 -5.08 -4.97 -10.09
C PRO A 138 -4.75 -3.65 -9.38
N ALA A 139 -4.77 -2.50 -10.08
CA ALA A 139 -4.51 -1.20 -9.45
C ALA A 139 -5.52 -0.88 -8.35
N ASN A 140 -6.81 -1.21 -8.55
CA ASN A 140 -7.86 -1.01 -7.56
C ASN A 140 -7.66 -1.89 -6.31
N VAL A 141 -7.24 -3.15 -6.50
CA VAL A 141 -6.90 -4.05 -5.38
C VAL A 141 -5.76 -3.47 -4.57
N ALA A 142 -4.65 -3.08 -5.22
CA ALA A 142 -3.49 -2.49 -4.56
C ALA A 142 -3.86 -1.21 -3.79
N ALA A 143 -4.54 -0.26 -4.42
CA ALA A 143 -4.97 0.99 -3.80
C ALA A 143 -5.90 0.76 -2.60
N SER A 144 -6.88 -0.16 -2.73
CA SER A 144 -7.86 -0.45 -1.69
C SER A 144 -7.24 -1.11 -0.46
N ILE A 145 -6.29 -2.01 -0.63
CA ILE A 145 -5.57 -2.64 0.48
C ILE A 145 -4.67 -1.60 1.15
N ALA A 146 -3.86 -0.89 0.37
CA ALA A 146 -2.89 0.06 0.88
C ALA A 146 -3.52 1.33 1.51
N ALA A 147 -4.80 1.60 1.25
CA ALA A 147 -5.54 2.67 1.93
C ALA A 147 -5.90 2.34 3.38
N ARG A 148 -5.89 1.06 3.78
CA ARG A 148 -6.22 0.64 5.15
C ARG A 148 -5.04 0.87 6.08
N PRO A 149 -5.26 1.28 7.35
CA PRO A 149 -4.17 1.48 8.29
C PRO A 149 -3.48 0.15 8.62
N PHE A 150 -2.16 0.11 8.52
CA PHE A 150 -1.38 -1.04 8.95
C PHE A 150 -1.12 -0.96 10.47
N LEU A 151 -1.53 -1.97 11.24
CA LEU A 151 -1.38 -2.08 12.69
C LEU A 151 -1.74 -0.78 13.43
N ALA A 152 -2.97 -0.29 13.25
CA ALA A 152 -3.43 0.95 13.88
C ALA A 152 -3.23 0.92 15.42
N GLY A 153 -2.74 2.03 15.98
CA GLY A 153 -2.49 2.18 17.43
C GLY A 153 -1.28 1.39 17.95
N VAL A 154 -0.41 0.93 17.06
CA VAL A 154 0.85 0.27 17.41
C VAL A 154 2.00 0.98 16.72
N ASP A 155 3.02 1.42 17.49
CA ASP A 155 4.15 2.16 16.95
C ASP A 155 5.46 1.39 17.16
N ALA A 156 6.24 1.28 16.09
CA ALA A 156 7.61 0.76 16.05
C ALA A 156 8.25 1.22 14.74
N GLU A 157 9.57 1.27 14.68
CA GLU A 157 10.29 1.74 13.50
C GLU A 157 9.97 0.89 12.25
N TRP A 158 9.97 -0.43 12.38
CA TRP A 158 9.62 -1.32 11.27
C TRP A 158 8.16 -1.16 10.82
N ILE A 159 7.23 -0.82 11.75
CA ILE A 159 5.82 -0.52 11.41
C ILE A 159 5.74 0.79 10.63
N ALA A 160 6.52 1.81 11.03
CA ALA A 160 6.57 3.07 10.30
C ALA A 160 7.13 2.87 8.89
N ARG A 161 8.18 2.05 8.73
CA ARG A 161 8.74 1.67 7.42
C ARG A 161 7.70 0.94 6.57
N GLU A 162 6.98 -0.03 7.13
CA GLU A 162 5.93 -0.74 6.37
C GLU A 162 4.77 0.17 5.97
N ARG A 163 4.37 1.10 6.85
CA ARG A 163 3.36 2.14 6.51
C ARG A 163 3.83 3.05 5.38
N ALA A 164 5.11 3.42 5.35
CA ALA A 164 5.68 4.19 4.25
C ALA A 164 5.70 3.39 2.94
N THR A 165 6.05 2.10 2.99
CA THR A 165 5.98 1.19 1.84
C THR A 165 4.56 1.06 1.30
N LEU A 166 3.57 0.87 2.17
CA LEU A 166 2.16 0.79 1.76
C LEU A 166 1.65 2.13 1.22
N ARG A 167 2.13 3.26 1.74
CA ARG A 167 1.83 4.58 1.16
C ARG A 167 2.36 4.68 -0.28
N ASP A 168 3.60 4.25 -0.55
CA ASP A 168 4.14 4.22 -1.92
C ASP A 168 3.34 3.30 -2.83
N VAL A 169 2.96 2.11 -2.36
CA VAL A 169 2.06 1.20 -3.09
C VAL A 169 0.75 1.90 -3.45
N ARG A 170 0.13 2.63 -2.50
CA ARG A 170 -1.11 3.37 -2.74
C ARG A 170 -0.94 4.45 -3.79
N VAL A 171 0.11 5.26 -3.67
CA VAL A 171 0.41 6.36 -4.62
C VAL A 171 0.58 5.80 -6.02
N ARG A 172 1.42 4.80 -6.22
CA ARG A 172 1.69 4.18 -7.52
C ARG A 172 0.44 3.51 -8.11
N ALA A 173 -0.37 2.86 -7.29
CA ALA A 173 -1.64 2.28 -7.71
C ALA A 173 -2.64 3.36 -8.17
N LEU A 174 -2.76 4.48 -7.45
CA LEU A 174 -3.56 5.63 -7.85
C LEU A 174 -3.06 6.25 -9.15
N GLU A 175 -1.75 6.32 -9.35
CA GLU A 175 -1.15 6.76 -10.61
C GLU A 175 -1.51 5.85 -11.79
N CYS A 176 -1.53 4.51 -11.59
CA CYS A 176 -2.01 3.57 -12.60
C CYS A 176 -3.49 3.79 -12.92
N LEU A 177 -4.33 3.95 -11.89
CA LEU A 177 -5.77 4.23 -12.06
C LEU A 177 -6.01 5.54 -12.82
N ALA A 178 -5.27 6.60 -12.46
CA ALA A 178 -5.36 7.88 -13.16
C ALA A 178 -4.93 7.78 -14.62
N ALA A 179 -3.88 7.00 -14.92
CA ALA A 179 -3.43 6.75 -16.29
C ALA A 179 -4.51 6.01 -17.12
N VAL A 180 -5.15 5.00 -16.52
CA VAL A 180 -6.27 4.28 -17.17
C VAL A 180 -7.45 5.21 -17.42
N ALA A 181 -7.85 6.02 -16.43
CA ALA A 181 -8.94 6.97 -16.54
C ALA A 181 -8.67 8.02 -17.64
N LEU A 182 -7.43 8.55 -17.73
CA LEU A 182 -7.02 9.45 -18.81
C LEU A 182 -7.11 8.78 -20.19
N ALA A 183 -6.63 7.55 -20.32
CA ALA A 183 -6.68 6.81 -21.58
C ALA A 183 -8.12 6.52 -22.04
N ASN A 184 -9.05 6.40 -21.10
CA ASN A 184 -10.48 6.21 -21.36
C ASN A 184 -11.24 7.54 -21.60
N GLY A 185 -10.61 8.71 -21.42
CA GLY A 185 -11.28 10.01 -21.48
C GLY A 185 -12.12 10.35 -20.25
N GLU A 186 -11.96 9.61 -19.15
CA GLU A 186 -12.66 9.80 -17.87
C GLU A 186 -11.98 10.90 -17.04
N HIS A 187 -11.93 12.11 -17.62
CA HIS A 187 -11.18 13.24 -17.06
C HIS A 187 -11.55 13.61 -15.62
N PRO A 188 -12.84 13.62 -15.19
CA PRO A 188 -13.20 13.91 -13.80
C PRO A 188 -12.61 12.90 -12.81
N LEU A 189 -12.67 11.61 -13.16
CA LEU A 189 -12.12 10.53 -12.33
C LEU A 189 -10.59 10.63 -12.28
N ALA A 190 -9.93 10.86 -13.41
CA ALA A 190 -8.49 11.06 -13.48
C ALA A 190 -8.04 12.24 -12.61
N ALA A 191 -8.80 13.35 -12.62
CA ALA A 191 -8.51 14.50 -11.78
C ALA A 191 -8.67 14.20 -10.29
N GLN A 192 -9.70 13.43 -9.90
CA GLN A 192 -9.89 13.00 -8.51
C GLN A 192 -8.73 12.13 -8.03
N LEU A 193 -8.37 11.08 -8.79
CA LEU A 193 -7.29 10.16 -8.45
C LEU A 193 -5.94 10.90 -8.35
N SER A 194 -5.69 11.84 -9.28
CA SER A 194 -4.46 12.65 -9.26
C SER A 194 -4.40 13.62 -8.08
N ARG A 195 -5.54 14.16 -7.60
CA ARG A 195 -5.59 14.97 -6.37
C ARG A 195 -5.21 14.13 -5.15
N GLU A 196 -5.69 12.89 -5.04
CA GLU A 196 -5.29 11.99 -3.96
C GLU A 196 -3.77 11.72 -3.98
N VAL A 197 -3.16 11.56 -5.16
CA VAL A 197 -1.70 11.42 -5.29
C VAL A 197 -0.99 12.66 -4.77
N VAL A 198 -1.43 13.85 -5.17
CA VAL A 198 -0.85 15.14 -4.73
C VAL A 198 -0.99 15.35 -3.22
N GLU A 199 -2.11 14.94 -2.62
CA GLU A 199 -2.32 15.01 -1.17
C GLU A 199 -1.41 14.05 -0.40
N LEU A 200 -1.17 12.86 -0.93
CA LEU A 200 -0.30 11.86 -0.32
C LEU A 200 1.19 12.21 -0.47
N GLU A 201 1.60 12.65 -1.65
CA GLU A 201 2.98 12.94 -2.02
C GLU A 201 3.08 14.30 -2.75
N PRO A 202 3.02 15.42 -2.01
CA PRO A 202 2.95 16.76 -2.61
C PRO A 202 4.16 17.15 -3.47
N PHE A 203 5.33 16.58 -3.17
CA PHE A 203 6.57 16.83 -3.90
C PHE A 203 6.75 15.93 -5.14
N ARG A 204 5.81 14.99 -5.38
CA ARG A 204 5.85 14.10 -6.54
C ARG A 204 5.21 14.77 -7.74
N GLU A 205 6.01 15.39 -8.59
CA GLU A 205 5.53 16.18 -9.73
C GLU A 205 4.68 15.40 -10.74
N THR A 206 4.86 14.07 -10.86
CA THR A 206 4.03 13.24 -11.75
C THR A 206 2.55 13.27 -11.39
N GLY A 207 2.21 13.44 -10.10
CA GLY A 207 0.83 13.64 -9.64
C GLY A 207 0.23 14.95 -10.16
N TRP A 208 0.99 16.05 -10.05
CA TRP A 208 0.60 17.35 -10.57
C TRP A 208 0.47 17.36 -12.09
N GLN A 209 1.40 16.73 -12.80
CA GLN A 209 1.36 16.60 -14.26
C GLN A 209 0.07 15.91 -14.72
N ARG A 210 -0.28 14.76 -14.10
CA ARG A 210 -1.52 14.05 -14.40
C ARG A 210 -2.76 14.86 -14.05
N LEU A 211 -2.75 15.57 -12.92
CA LEU A 211 -3.84 16.45 -12.53
C LEU A 211 -4.05 17.55 -13.56
N MET A 212 -2.99 18.19 -14.02
CA MET A 212 -3.05 19.22 -15.06
C MET A 212 -3.62 18.65 -16.38
N HIS A 213 -3.16 17.46 -16.79
CA HIS A 213 -3.69 16.78 -17.99
C HIS A 213 -5.17 16.43 -17.86
N ALA A 214 -5.58 15.90 -16.70
CA ALA A 214 -6.96 15.52 -16.45
C ALA A 214 -7.89 16.74 -16.46
N LEU A 215 -7.51 17.81 -15.77
CA LEU A 215 -8.28 19.05 -15.73
C LEU A 215 -8.41 19.69 -17.13
N ALA A 216 -7.29 19.77 -17.86
CA ALA A 216 -7.28 20.35 -19.18
C ALA A 216 -8.12 19.52 -20.19
N GLY A 217 -8.01 18.19 -20.14
CA GLY A 217 -8.81 17.28 -20.98
C GLY A 217 -10.30 17.37 -20.68
N GLY A 218 -10.67 17.65 -19.41
CA GLY A 218 -12.05 17.92 -19.00
C GLY A 218 -12.55 19.34 -19.30
N GLY A 219 -11.78 20.17 -20.03
CA GLY A 219 -12.14 21.55 -20.37
C GLY A 219 -11.84 22.58 -19.28
N ASN A 220 -11.32 22.17 -18.11
CA ASN A 220 -11.07 23.02 -16.94
C ASN A 220 -9.64 23.57 -16.96
N ARG A 221 -9.27 24.23 -18.05
CA ARG A 221 -7.92 24.76 -18.28
C ARG A 221 -7.45 25.73 -17.20
N ALA A 222 -8.32 26.60 -16.71
CA ALA A 222 -7.98 27.55 -15.65
C ALA A 222 -7.60 26.83 -14.36
N GLU A 223 -8.27 25.73 -14.00
CA GLU A 223 -7.92 24.90 -12.85
C GLU A 223 -6.60 24.16 -13.07
N ALA A 224 -6.32 23.68 -14.29
CA ALA A 224 -5.04 23.07 -14.61
C ALA A 224 -3.87 24.04 -14.40
N LEU A 225 -4.01 25.31 -14.78
CA LEU A 225 -3.00 26.35 -14.53
C LEU A 225 -2.90 26.74 -13.05
N ARG A 226 -4.00 26.67 -12.29
CA ARG A 226 -3.95 26.82 -10.82
C ARG A 226 -3.20 25.67 -10.16
N ALA A 227 -3.41 24.43 -10.62
CA ALA A 227 -2.66 23.28 -10.13
C ALA A 227 -1.15 23.44 -10.38
N TYR A 228 -0.75 23.94 -11.55
CA TYR A 228 0.65 24.30 -11.82
C TYR A 228 1.18 25.32 -10.83
N ALA A 229 0.46 26.43 -10.62
CA ALA A 229 0.89 27.49 -9.70
C ALA A 229 1.02 27.01 -8.25
N GLN A 230 0.17 26.06 -7.82
CA GLN A 230 0.28 25.42 -6.50
C GLN A 230 1.53 24.54 -6.40
N CYS A 231 1.82 23.75 -7.43
CA CYS A 231 3.05 22.94 -7.49
C CYS A 231 4.30 23.83 -7.46
N GLU A 232 4.37 24.85 -8.31
CA GLU A 232 5.48 25.81 -8.39
C GLU A 232 5.73 26.50 -7.04
N LYS A 233 4.67 26.99 -6.42
CA LYS A 233 4.76 27.62 -5.10
C LYS A 233 5.26 26.67 -4.03
N LEU A 234 4.71 25.44 -3.97
CA LEU A 234 5.12 24.44 -2.99
C LEU A 234 6.61 24.09 -3.11
N LEU A 235 7.09 23.86 -4.34
CA LEU A 235 8.48 23.51 -4.60
C LEU A 235 9.43 24.69 -4.26
N ALA A 236 9.02 25.92 -4.56
CA ALA A 236 9.79 27.12 -4.24
C ALA A 236 9.84 27.36 -2.72
N ASP A 237 8.70 27.30 -2.03
CA ASP A 237 8.61 27.62 -0.60
C ASP A 237 9.30 26.57 0.28
N GLU A 238 9.16 25.28 -0.04
CA GLU A 238 9.63 24.20 0.82
C GLU A 238 11.03 23.66 0.44
N LEU A 239 11.39 23.72 -0.85
CA LEU A 239 12.64 23.14 -1.35
C LEU A 239 13.56 24.16 -2.02
N GLY A 240 13.09 25.37 -2.32
CA GLY A 240 13.86 26.41 -3.02
C GLY A 240 14.18 26.07 -4.49
N VAL A 241 13.35 25.21 -5.13
CA VAL A 241 13.54 24.78 -6.52
C VAL A 241 12.37 25.15 -7.40
N THR A 242 12.59 25.16 -8.71
CA THR A 242 11.54 25.31 -9.72
C THR A 242 11.03 23.92 -10.16
N PRO A 243 9.80 23.84 -10.70
CA PRO A 243 9.29 22.59 -11.27
C PRO A 243 10.19 22.02 -12.38
N ALA A 244 10.14 20.71 -12.55
CA ALA A 244 10.86 20.01 -13.62
C ALA A 244 10.43 20.51 -15.01
N PRO A 245 11.32 20.45 -16.04
CA PRO A 245 11.03 20.91 -17.40
C PRO A 245 9.76 20.30 -18.00
N GLU A 246 9.44 19.06 -17.66
CA GLU A 246 8.23 18.37 -18.10
C GLU A 246 6.97 19.03 -17.55
N THR A 247 6.99 19.44 -16.28
CA THR A 247 5.87 20.13 -15.62
C THR A 247 5.69 21.54 -16.20
N GLU A 248 6.79 22.27 -16.40
CA GLU A 248 6.77 23.58 -17.05
C GLU A 248 6.25 23.49 -18.49
N ALA A 249 6.66 22.47 -19.25
CA ALA A 249 6.21 22.28 -20.62
C ALA A 249 4.70 22.06 -20.73
N ILE A 250 4.08 21.39 -19.76
CA ILE A 250 2.63 21.25 -19.69
C ILE A 250 1.98 22.61 -19.49
N ALA A 251 2.45 23.40 -18.52
CA ALA A 251 1.92 24.73 -18.24
C ALA A 251 2.07 25.67 -19.45
N LYS A 252 3.22 25.63 -20.12
CA LYS A 252 3.47 26.41 -21.35
C LYS A 252 2.49 26.05 -22.46
N ARG A 253 2.25 24.77 -22.70
CA ARG A 253 1.25 24.30 -23.69
C ARG A 253 -0.16 24.77 -23.32
N LEU A 254 -0.53 24.68 -22.06
CA LEU A 254 -1.82 25.16 -21.56
C LEU A 254 -1.99 26.68 -21.75
N ARG A 255 -0.96 27.49 -21.59
CA ARG A 255 -0.98 28.94 -21.83
C ARG A 255 -1.11 29.26 -23.32
N ALA A 256 -0.36 28.57 -24.18
CA ALA A 256 -0.34 28.82 -25.63
C ALA A 256 -1.67 28.48 -26.33
N ALA A 257 -2.43 27.50 -25.87
CA ALA A 257 -3.73 27.13 -26.46
C ALA A 257 -4.80 28.26 -26.42
N THR A 258 -4.50 29.44 -25.88
CA THR A 258 -5.39 30.63 -25.86
C THR A 258 -5.32 31.47 -27.13
N GLY A 259 -4.30 31.26 -27.99
CA GLY A 259 -4.06 32.12 -29.15
C GLY A 259 -4.86 31.79 -30.43
N GLY A 260 -5.67 30.69 -30.43
CA GLY A 260 -6.29 30.20 -31.67
C GLY A 260 -7.79 30.43 -31.86
N GLY A 261 -8.46 31.20 -30.98
CA GLY A 261 -9.93 31.20 -30.94
C GLY A 261 -10.64 32.55 -30.83
N VAL A 262 -10.14 33.64 -31.41
CA VAL A 262 -10.95 34.83 -31.65
C VAL A 262 -10.73 35.28 -33.07
N ARG A 263 -11.32 34.58 -34.07
CA ARG A 263 -11.74 35.25 -35.28
C ARG A 263 -13.03 36.00 -34.92
N ARG A 264 -12.96 37.32 -34.82
CA ARG A 264 -14.13 38.20 -34.85
C ARG A 264 -14.88 37.95 -36.16
N ILE A 265 -16.16 37.63 -36.03
CA ILE A 265 -17.16 37.81 -37.12
C ILE A 265 -17.64 39.22 -37.03
#